data_c4ce4df719f5f3c546de9ce55e8c06eb
#
_entry.id   c4ce4df719f5f3c546de9ce55e8c06eb
#
_cell.length_a   1.000
_cell.length_b   1.000
_cell.length_c   1.000
_cell.angle_alpha   90.00
_cell.angle_beta   90.00
_cell.angle_gamma   90.00
#
_symmetry.space_group_name_H-M   'P 1'
#
loop_
_entity.id
_entity.type
_entity.pdbx_description
1 polymer ?
#
loop_
_entity_poly.entity_id
_entity_poly.type
_entity_poly.pdbx_seq_one_letter_code
_entity_poly.pdbx_strand_id
1 'polypeptide(L)'
;MAKDLFYGEESRRKLLAGVDKLADTVKITLGPKGRNVLIEKSYGSPLITNDGVSIAKEVELEDQVENMGAQLVKEVATKTNDVAGDGTTTATLLTQAIVREGFKNVTAGANPMVLKRGIDGAVEVAVDHLKNSAKKVDDKESIAQVASVSAGDQEIGRLISEAMDKVGKDGVITVEESKSLGTTLDVVEGMQFDRGYLSPYMAANSEKMEAVLDHPYILLTDKKISNIQEIVPLLEDIMKSGSKLLIVADDVEGEALATLVVNKLRGTLDVVAVKAPGFGDRRKAMMEDIAILTGGTVISEELGYELKEATIDMLGRAETVKVNKDHTVIVNGNGSRTEIKERIDSIRAEAEETTSDFDREKLQERLAKLAGGVAVINAGAATETELKDKKLRLEDALNATRAAVEEGIVSGGGVALIGAIPAVTEYADSLEGDMRTGAKIVERALEEPVRQIAENAGFEGSVVVSKVKESPEGIGFNAASDEYVNMIDAGIVDPVKVTRSALQNAASVSGMLLTTEAGITEIKEDTPAPAMPAGGGMGGMM
;
A
#
# COMPACT_ATOMS: atom_id res chain seq x y z
N MET A 1 12.58 15.46 29.92
CA MET A 1 12.60 16.59 28.98
C MET A 1 11.40 17.50 29.27
N ALA A 2 11.57 18.81 29.25
CA ALA A 2 10.46 19.74 29.38
C ALA A 2 9.59 19.71 28.14
N LYS A 3 8.29 20.00 28.30
CA LYS A 3 7.30 20.01 27.21
C LYS A 3 6.81 21.42 26.97
N ASP A 4 6.58 21.77 25.72
CA ASP A 4 5.90 22.99 25.33
C ASP A 4 4.43 22.71 25.08
N LEU A 5 3.57 23.66 25.44
CA LEU A 5 2.11 23.47 25.44
C LEU A 5 1.45 24.57 24.61
N PHE A 6 0.70 24.19 23.62
CA PHE A 6 -0.04 25.08 22.73
C PHE A 6 -1.54 24.86 22.91
N TYR A 7 -2.33 25.93 22.93
CA TYR A 7 -3.77 25.87 23.20
C TYR A 7 -4.57 26.70 22.19
N GLY A 8 -5.83 26.31 22.03
CA GLY A 8 -6.86 27.11 21.37
C GLY A 8 -6.52 27.47 19.91
N GLU A 9 -6.72 28.72 19.57
CA GLU A 9 -6.55 29.21 18.20
C GLU A 9 -5.12 29.09 17.67
N GLU A 10 -4.10 29.28 18.52
CA GLU A 10 -2.70 29.13 18.11
C GLU A 10 -2.39 27.71 17.69
N SER A 11 -2.81 26.74 18.50
CA SER A 11 -2.65 25.30 18.18
C SER A 11 -3.33 24.96 16.85
N ARG A 12 -4.61 25.35 16.70
CA ARG A 12 -5.38 25.08 15.46
C ARG A 12 -4.75 25.69 14.22
N ARG A 13 -4.26 26.94 14.33
CA ARG A 13 -3.61 27.63 13.20
C ARG A 13 -2.33 26.92 12.76
N LYS A 14 -1.48 26.49 13.70
CA LYS A 14 -0.26 25.77 13.38
C LYS A 14 -0.54 24.37 12.82
N LEU A 15 -1.47 23.64 13.41
CA LEU A 15 -1.89 22.34 12.87
C LEU A 15 -2.40 22.45 11.44
N LEU A 16 -3.27 23.46 11.16
CA LEU A 16 -3.76 23.72 9.81
C LEU A 16 -2.63 24.07 8.84
N ALA A 17 -1.66 24.89 9.28
CA ALA A 17 -0.51 25.23 8.44
C ALA A 17 0.29 23.98 8.03
N GLY A 18 0.44 23.02 8.94
CA GLY A 18 1.07 21.72 8.65
C GLY A 18 0.28 20.88 7.65
N VAL A 19 -1.04 20.78 7.86
CA VAL A 19 -1.97 20.14 6.91
C VAL A 19 -1.85 20.77 5.53
N ASP A 20 -1.86 22.10 5.46
CA ASP A 20 -1.79 22.84 4.20
C ASP A 20 -0.46 22.62 3.48
N LYS A 21 0.67 22.71 4.17
CA LYS A 21 2.00 22.52 3.57
C LYS A 21 2.13 21.14 2.92
N LEU A 22 1.68 20.08 3.60
CA LEU A 22 1.73 18.74 3.04
C LEU A 22 0.75 18.60 1.88
N ALA A 23 -0.52 18.97 2.06
CA ALA A 23 -1.55 18.78 1.05
C ALA A 23 -1.28 19.63 -0.20
N ASP A 24 -0.80 20.87 -0.06
CA ASP A 24 -0.43 21.73 -1.20
C ASP A 24 0.75 21.16 -2.00
N THR A 25 1.65 20.39 -1.36
CA THR A 25 2.75 19.68 -2.04
C THR A 25 2.24 18.48 -2.82
N VAL A 26 1.26 17.74 -2.27
CA VAL A 26 0.76 16.50 -2.87
C VAL A 26 -0.28 16.78 -3.97
N LYS A 27 -1.24 17.69 -3.76
CA LYS A 27 -2.39 17.90 -4.67
C LYS A 27 -2.05 18.34 -6.09
N ILE A 28 -0.84 18.91 -6.30
CA ILE A 28 -0.37 19.30 -7.64
C ILE A 28 -0.16 18.11 -8.58
N THR A 29 -0.11 16.90 -8.05
CA THR A 29 0.05 15.66 -8.83
C THR A 29 -1.27 15.09 -9.34
N LEU A 30 -2.42 15.62 -8.88
CA LEU A 30 -3.74 15.06 -9.16
C LEU A 30 -4.17 15.29 -10.60
N GLY A 31 -4.66 14.23 -11.25
CA GLY A 31 -5.27 14.25 -12.58
C GLY A 31 -4.27 14.18 -13.74
N PRO A 32 -4.76 14.11 -14.99
CA PRO A 32 -3.94 13.82 -16.17
C PRO A 32 -2.95 14.94 -16.54
N LYS A 33 -3.18 16.18 -16.06
CA LYS A 33 -2.24 17.30 -16.18
C LYS A 33 -1.54 17.63 -14.86
N GLY A 34 -1.61 16.72 -13.89
CA GLY A 34 -0.81 16.76 -12.65
C GLY A 34 0.69 16.75 -12.94
N ARG A 35 1.47 17.34 -12.04
CA ARG A 35 2.92 17.49 -12.17
C ARG A 35 3.65 16.65 -11.13
N ASN A 36 4.87 16.26 -11.44
CA ASN A 36 5.72 15.53 -10.53
C ASN A 36 6.32 16.43 -9.44
N VAL A 37 6.63 15.82 -8.31
CA VAL A 37 7.42 16.40 -7.22
C VAL A 37 8.82 15.84 -7.27
N LEU A 38 9.82 16.69 -7.05
CA LEU A 38 11.23 16.31 -6.93
C LEU A 38 11.57 16.16 -5.45
N ILE A 39 12.08 15.00 -5.07
CA ILE A 39 12.44 14.66 -3.70
C ILE A 39 13.95 14.43 -3.62
N GLU A 40 14.62 15.16 -2.73
CA GLU A 40 16.03 14.95 -2.42
C GLU A 40 16.20 13.60 -1.69
N LYS A 41 17.24 12.86 -2.05
CA LYS A 41 17.66 11.65 -1.34
C LYS A 41 19.06 11.83 -0.78
N SER A 42 19.27 11.39 0.47
CA SER A 42 20.59 11.47 1.13
C SER A 42 21.68 10.72 0.37
N TYR A 43 21.31 9.71 -0.40
CA TYR A 43 22.19 8.91 -1.25
C TYR A 43 21.50 8.60 -2.59
N GLY A 44 22.26 8.65 -3.69
CA GLY A 44 21.76 8.38 -5.03
C GLY A 44 21.15 9.59 -5.73
N SER A 45 20.39 9.34 -6.79
CA SER A 45 19.72 10.39 -7.57
C SER A 45 18.44 10.85 -6.86
N PRO A 46 18.06 12.14 -7.01
CA PRO A 46 16.75 12.61 -6.55
C PRO A 46 15.62 11.76 -7.15
N LEU A 47 14.57 11.55 -6.37
CA LEU A 47 13.37 10.87 -6.85
C LEU A 47 12.42 11.88 -7.49
N ILE A 48 11.96 11.59 -8.70
CA ILE A 48 10.87 12.33 -9.37
C ILE A 48 9.66 11.41 -9.36
N THR A 49 8.55 11.87 -8.76
CA THR A 49 7.34 11.05 -8.64
C THR A 49 6.10 11.91 -8.57
N ASN A 50 4.95 11.33 -8.94
CA ASN A 50 3.61 11.86 -8.72
C ASN A 50 2.82 11.01 -7.72
N ASP A 51 3.41 9.96 -7.15
CA ASP A 51 2.76 9.15 -6.13
C ASP A 51 2.59 9.93 -4.82
N GLY A 52 1.31 10.12 -4.43
CA GLY A 52 0.96 10.94 -3.28
C GLY A 52 1.48 10.41 -1.94
N VAL A 53 1.52 9.10 -1.73
CA VAL A 53 2.01 8.52 -0.47
C VAL A 53 3.53 8.65 -0.35
N SER A 54 4.27 8.46 -1.43
CA SER A 54 5.73 8.65 -1.45
C SER A 54 6.09 10.10 -1.15
N ILE A 55 5.37 11.05 -1.74
CA ILE A 55 5.57 12.48 -1.45
C ILE A 55 5.22 12.80 0.00
N ALA A 56 4.07 12.33 0.50
CA ALA A 56 3.63 12.61 1.86
C ALA A 56 4.61 12.08 2.91
N LYS A 57 5.20 10.91 2.68
CA LYS A 57 6.18 10.29 3.60
C LYS A 57 7.44 11.12 3.78
N GLU A 58 7.87 11.87 2.77
CA GLU A 58 9.09 12.68 2.80
C GLU A 58 8.88 14.09 3.39
N VAL A 59 7.61 14.51 3.57
CA VAL A 59 7.34 15.82 4.17
C VAL A 59 7.60 15.77 5.67
N GLU A 60 8.59 16.57 6.11
CA GLU A 60 8.93 16.80 7.50
C GLU A 60 9.12 18.31 7.72
N LEU A 61 8.47 18.87 8.76
CA LEU A 61 8.43 20.31 8.99
C LEU A 61 9.25 20.67 10.24
N GLU A 62 9.89 21.83 10.19
CA GLU A 62 10.78 22.31 11.25
C GLU A 62 10.01 22.72 12.53
N ASP A 63 8.84 23.38 12.37
CA ASP A 63 7.93 23.66 13.50
C ASP A 63 7.22 22.37 13.93
N GLN A 64 7.39 21.99 15.18
CA GLN A 64 6.90 20.71 15.70
C GLN A 64 5.36 20.60 15.68
N VAL A 65 4.64 21.70 15.90
CA VAL A 65 3.16 21.70 15.89
C VAL A 65 2.65 21.60 14.45
N GLU A 66 3.26 22.34 13.53
CA GLU A 66 2.96 22.18 12.10
C GLU A 66 3.26 20.75 11.63
N ASN A 67 4.40 20.20 12.08
CA ASN A 67 4.78 18.83 11.73
C ASN A 67 3.76 17.81 12.26
N MET A 68 3.17 18.00 13.46
CA MET A 68 2.08 17.12 13.92
C MET A 68 0.88 17.17 12.97
N GLY A 69 0.50 18.34 12.46
CA GLY A 69 -0.54 18.48 11.45
C GLY A 69 -0.20 17.72 10.15
N ALA A 70 1.02 17.88 9.67
CA ALA A 70 1.51 17.15 8.50
C ALA A 70 1.55 15.62 8.73
N GLN A 71 2.01 15.15 9.90
CA GLN A 71 2.06 13.73 10.23
C GLN A 71 0.67 13.06 10.23
N LEU A 72 -0.38 13.76 10.70
CA LEU A 72 -1.74 13.25 10.65
C LEU A 72 -2.26 13.09 9.21
N VAL A 73 -1.93 14.02 8.31
CA VAL A 73 -2.25 13.87 6.88
C VAL A 73 -1.43 12.77 6.22
N LYS A 74 -0.16 12.62 6.60
CA LYS A 74 0.69 11.50 6.18
C LYS A 74 0.06 10.15 6.57
N GLU A 75 -0.52 10.06 7.78
CA GLU A 75 -1.24 8.86 8.23
C GLU A 75 -2.44 8.55 7.33
N VAL A 76 -3.22 9.58 6.92
CA VAL A 76 -4.33 9.41 5.97
C VAL A 76 -3.85 8.82 4.65
N ALA A 77 -2.80 9.39 4.06
CA ALA A 77 -2.23 8.90 2.80
C ALA A 77 -1.75 7.45 2.93
N THR A 78 -0.99 7.15 4.00
CA THR A 78 -0.47 5.81 4.28
C THR A 78 -1.60 4.80 4.48
N LYS A 79 -2.62 5.14 5.28
CA LYS A 79 -3.75 4.25 5.54
C LYS A 79 -4.59 3.99 4.29
N THR A 80 -4.75 4.99 3.44
CA THR A 80 -5.46 4.84 2.16
C THR A 80 -4.68 3.91 1.22
N ASN A 81 -3.37 4.07 1.16
CA ASN A 81 -2.49 3.17 0.41
C ASN A 81 -2.57 1.73 0.92
N ASP A 82 -2.54 1.52 2.23
CA ASP A 82 -2.60 0.17 2.85
C ASP A 82 -3.92 -0.56 2.55
N VAL A 83 -5.04 0.17 2.43
CA VAL A 83 -6.38 -0.42 2.23
C VAL A 83 -6.73 -0.57 0.75
N ALA A 84 -6.40 0.43 -0.06
CA ALA A 84 -6.87 0.51 -1.45
C ALA A 84 -5.73 0.53 -2.48
N GLY A 85 -4.50 0.80 -2.05
CA GLY A 85 -3.31 0.83 -2.90
C GLY A 85 -3.22 2.01 -3.86
N ASP A 86 -4.21 2.92 -3.84
CA ASP A 86 -4.33 4.11 -4.68
C ASP A 86 -5.20 5.16 -3.96
N GLY A 87 -5.38 6.35 -4.55
CA GLY A 87 -6.24 7.42 -4.03
C GLY A 87 -5.63 8.26 -2.91
N THR A 88 -4.34 8.16 -2.67
CA THR A 88 -3.61 8.83 -1.59
C THR A 88 -3.63 10.35 -1.74
N THR A 89 -3.51 10.87 -2.95
CA THR A 89 -3.62 12.29 -3.28
C THR A 89 -5.03 12.83 -3.02
N THR A 90 -6.05 12.10 -3.43
CA THR A 90 -7.46 12.46 -3.19
C THR A 90 -7.78 12.47 -1.69
N ALA A 91 -7.31 11.48 -0.92
CA ALA A 91 -7.48 11.42 0.52
C ALA A 91 -6.83 12.61 1.23
N THR A 92 -5.61 12.98 0.82
CA THR A 92 -4.88 14.14 1.33
C THR A 92 -5.62 15.45 1.05
N LEU A 93 -6.13 15.64 -0.17
CA LEU A 93 -6.90 16.80 -0.57
C LEU A 93 -8.23 16.92 0.19
N LEU A 94 -8.97 15.83 0.32
CA LEU A 94 -10.21 15.78 1.10
C LEU A 94 -9.98 16.12 2.58
N THR A 95 -8.88 15.63 3.16
CA THR A 95 -8.49 15.98 4.53
C THR A 95 -8.28 17.48 4.67
N GLN A 96 -7.51 18.09 3.77
CA GLN A 96 -7.30 19.54 3.76
C GLN A 96 -8.62 20.32 3.67
N ALA A 97 -9.52 19.90 2.77
CA ALA A 97 -10.80 20.54 2.57
C ALA A 97 -11.68 20.49 3.83
N ILE A 98 -11.82 19.31 4.43
CA ILE A 98 -12.64 19.12 5.64
C ILE A 98 -12.05 19.90 6.82
N VAL A 99 -10.73 19.87 7.02
CA VAL A 99 -10.05 20.57 8.13
C VAL A 99 -10.17 22.09 7.95
N ARG A 100 -9.93 22.62 6.75
CA ARG A 100 -10.05 24.06 6.46
C ARG A 100 -11.46 24.59 6.74
N GLU A 101 -12.48 23.93 6.21
CA GLU A 101 -13.88 24.33 6.44
C GLU A 101 -14.30 24.09 7.91
N GLY A 102 -13.87 22.98 8.50
CA GLY A 102 -14.16 22.64 9.89
C GLY A 102 -13.59 23.66 10.88
N PHE A 103 -12.32 24.04 10.75
CA PHE A 103 -11.70 25.03 11.66
C PHE A 103 -12.30 26.42 11.52
N LYS A 104 -12.76 26.84 10.33
CA LYS A 104 -13.52 28.09 10.18
C LYS A 104 -14.77 28.10 11.06
N ASN A 105 -15.52 26.99 11.07
CA ASN A 105 -16.74 26.86 11.86
C ASN A 105 -16.45 26.74 13.36
N VAL A 106 -15.42 25.98 13.76
CA VAL A 106 -14.99 25.89 15.17
C VAL A 106 -14.56 27.26 15.70
N THR A 107 -13.79 28.02 14.92
CA THR A 107 -13.38 29.40 15.27
C THR A 107 -14.60 30.35 15.37
N ALA A 108 -15.65 30.12 14.59
CA ALA A 108 -16.90 30.83 14.66
C ALA A 108 -17.79 30.41 15.85
N GLY A 109 -17.36 29.44 16.67
CA GLY A 109 -18.05 29.01 17.89
C GLY A 109 -18.89 27.75 17.78
N ALA A 110 -18.84 27.02 16.67
CA ALA A 110 -19.49 25.74 16.54
C ALA A 110 -18.87 24.67 17.46
N ASN A 111 -19.68 23.78 18.00
CA ASN A 111 -19.21 22.70 18.86
C ASN A 111 -18.52 21.59 18.02
N PRO A 112 -17.21 21.39 18.18
CA PRO A 112 -16.45 20.46 17.34
C PRO A 112 -16.91 19.00 17.46
N MET A 113 -17.38 18.58 18.65
CA MET A 113 -17.90 17.22 18.87
C MET A 113 -19.22 16.98 18.14
N VAL A 114 -20.05 18.04 17.97
CA VAL A 114 -21.30 17.96 17.23
C VAL A 114 -21.05 18.05 15.72
N LEU A 115 -20.13 18.94 15.30
CA LEU A 115 -19.65 18.99 13.92
C LEU A 115 -19.16 17.62 13.45
N LYS A 116 -18.30 16.96 14.25
CA LYS A 116 -17.77 15.63 13.94
C LYS A 116 -18.88 14.62 13.66
N ARG A 117 -19.93 14.59 14.46
CA ARG A 117 -21.08 13.67 14.24
C ARG A 117 -21.79 13.95 12.91
N GLY A 118 -21.93 15.22 12.55
CA GLY A 118 -22.49 15.61 11.25
C GLY A 118 -21.61 15.19 10.08
N ILE A 119 -20.29 15.33 10.23
CA ILE A 119 -19.28 14.85 9.25
C ILE A 119 -19.37 13.33 9.10
N ASP A 120 -19.32 12.59 10.22
CA ASP A 120 -19.34 11.12 10.21
C ASP A 120 -20.58 10.59 9.46
N GLY A 121 -21.79 11.12 9.80
CA GLY A 121 -23.03 10.70 9.15
C GLY A 121 -23.12 11.10 7.67
N ALA A 122 -22.62 12.28 7.28
CA ALA A 122 -22.58 12.70 5.88
C ALA A 122 -21.64 11.83 5.03
N VAL A 123 -20.51 11.40 5.61
CA VAL A 123 -19.57 10.48 4.96
C VAL A 123 -20.19 9.11 4.76
N GLU A 124 -20.94 8.60 5.76
CA GLU A 124 -21.67 7.32 5.62
C GLU A 124 -22.66 7.38 4.46
N VAL A 125 -23.46 8.44 4.36
CA VAL A 125 -24.42 8.66 3.26
C VAL A 125 -23.69 8.74 1.90
N ALA A 126 -22.57 9.48 1.82
CA ALA A 126 -21.80 9.58 0.59
C ALA A 126 -21.21 8.22 0.16
N VAL A 127 -20.70 7.44 1.12
CA VAL A 127 -20.14 6.10 0.86
C VAL A 127 -21.22 5.13 0.39
N ASP A 128 -22.41 5.17 0.98
CA ASP A 128 -23.53 4.34 0.54
C ASP A 128 -23.97 4.71 -0.88
N HIS A 129 -23.99 6.00 -1.22
CA HIS A 129 -24.26 6.44 -2.60
C HIS A 129 -23.20 5.88 -3.58
N LEU A 130 -21.91 5.97 -3.26
CA LEU A 130 -20.83 5.44 -4.09
C LEU A 130 -20.97 3.93 -4.31
N LYS A 131 -21.28 3.16 -3.25
CA LYS A 131 -21.49 1.71 -3.37
C LYS A 131 -22.70 1.36 -4.23
N ASN A 132 -23.80 2.12 -4.09
CA ASN A 132 -25.02 1.89 -4.85
C ASN A 132 -24.89 2.26 -6.34
N SER A 133 -24.03 3.21 -6.67
CA SER A 133 -23.73 3.60 -8.05
C SER A 133 -22.66 2.73 -8.73
N ALA A 134 -22.09 1.76 -8.01
CA ALA A 134 -21.02 0.91 -8.48
C ALA A 134 -21.42 0.05 -9.69
N LYS A 135 -20.58 0.04 -10.73
CA LYS A 135 -20.66 -0.91 -11.83
C LYS A 135 -19.61 -2.01 -11.66
N LYS A 136 -20.02 -3.25 -11.83
CA LYS A 136 -19.10 -4.40 -11.75
C LYS A 136 -18.09 -4.39 -12.88
N VAL A 137 -16.87 -4.85 -12.58
CA VAL A 137 -15.77 -5.01 -13.53
C VAL A 137 -15.55 -6.50 -13.74
N ASP A 138 -16.08 -7.03 -14.85
CA ASP A 138 -16.05 -8.46 -15.15
C ASP A 138 -15.31 -8.79 -16.45
N ASP A 139 -15.16 -7.81 -17.33
CA ASP A 139 -14.55 -7.99 -18.66
C ASP A 139 -13.13 -7.39 -18.72
N LYS A 140 -12.36 -7.91 -19.69
CA LYS A 140 -10.96 -7.54 -19.92
C LYS A 140 -10.77 -6.08 -20.32
N GLU A 141 -11.74 -5.49 -21.00
CA GLU A 141 -11.68 -4.10 -21.46
C GLU A 141 -11.84 -3.13 -20.28
N SER A 142 -12.81 -3.38 -19.39
CA SER A 142 -13.01 -2.60 -18.18
C SER A 142 -11.79 -2.69 -17.24
N ILE A 143 -11.16 -3.86 -17.12
CA ILE A 143 -9.91 -4.04 -16.37
C ILE A 143 -8.79 -3.17 -16.96
N ALA A 144 -8.62 -3.21 -18.29
CA ALA A 144 -7.60 -2.42 -18.98
C ALA A 144 -7.84 -0.91 -18.83
N GLN A 145 -9.10 -0.46 -18.84
CA GLN A 145 -9.47 0.95 -18.63
C GLN A 145 -9.07 1.43 -17.22
N VAL A 146 -9.44 0.69 -16.17
CA VAL A 146 -9.06 1.02 -14.79
C VAL A 146 -7.54 1.15 -14.65
N ALA A 147 -6.82 0.15 -15.11
CA ALA A 147 -5.37 0.13 -15.02
C ALA A 147 -4.72 1.27 -15.83
N SER A 148 -5.27 1.60 -17.01
CA SER A 148 -4.78 2.70 -17.85
C SER A 148 -4.98 4.07 -17.20
N VAL A 149 -6.11 4.28 -16.53
CA VAL A 149 -6.40 5.54 -15.83
C VAL A 149 -5.48 5.73 -14.64
N SER A 150 -5.31 4.70 -13.81
CA SER A 150 -4.43 4.75 -12.64
C SER A 150 -2.96 4.96 -13.02
N ALA A 151 -2.47 4.22 -14.04
CA ALA A 151 -1.09 4.36 -14.51
C ALA A 151 -0.84 5.63 -15.35
N GLY A 152 -1.89 6.25 -15.90
CA GLY A 152 -1.75 7.28 -16.93
C GLY A 152 -1.15 6.77 -18.24
N ASP A 153 -1.22 5.45 -18.52
CA ASP A 153 -0.57 4.77 -19.63
C ASP A 153 -1.40 3.57 -20.12
N GLN A 154 -1.77 3.60 -21.40
CA GLN A 154 -2.58 2.54 -22.01
C GLN A 154 -1.81 1.22 -22.19
N GLU A 155 -0.50 1.27 -22.38
CA GLU A 155 0.32 0.05 -22.50
C GLU A 155 0.38 -0.70 -21.17
N ILE A 156 0.55 0.02 -20.08
CA ILE A 156 0.48 -0.54 -18.73
C ILE A 156 -0.88 -1.17 -18.46
N GLY A 157 -1.97 -0.48 -18.83
CA GLY A 157 -3.33 -1.01 -18.67
C GLY A 157 -3.54 -2.32 -19.41
N ARG A 158 -3.06 -2.42 -20.65
CA ARG A 158 -3.13 -3.65 -21.44
C ARG A 158 -2.33 -4.79 -20.81
N LEU A 159 -1.12 -4.52 -20.32
CA LEU A 159 -0.26 -5.52 -19.69
C LEU A 159 -0.88 -6.08 -18.40
N ILE A 160 -1.47 -5.23 -17.55
CA ILE A 160 -2.15 -5.65 -16.33
C ILE A 160 -3.38 -6.50 -16.64
N SER A 161 -4.20 -6.08 -17.62
CA SER A 161 -5.36 -6.84 -18.05
C SER A 161 -4.97 -8.21 -18.62
N GLU A 162 -3.88 -8.28 -19.38
CA GLU A 162 -3.34 -9.55 -19.90
C GLU A 162 -2.79 -10.43 -18.78
N ALA A 163 -2.12 -9.85 -17.79
CA ALA A 163 -1.64 -10.57 -16.61
C ALA A 163 -2.81 -11.21 -15.85
N MET A 164 -3.87 -10.43 -15.55
CA MET A 164 -5.06 -10.95 -14.88
C MET A 164 -5.81 -12.02 -15.67
N ASP A 165 -5.84 -11.92 -17.00
CA ASP A 165 -6.42 -12.93 -17.86
C ASP A 165 -5.67 -14.27 -17.78
N LYS A 166 -4.33 -14.23 -17.64
CA LYS A 166 -3.48 -15.42 -17.57
C LYS A 166 -3.52 -16.12 -16.20
N VAL A 167 -3.51 -15.36 -15.10
CA VAL A 167 -3.45 -15.93 -13.74
C VAL A 167 -4.81 -15.93 -13.02
N GLY A 168 -5.84 -15.34 -13.62
CA GLY A 168 -7.16 -15.18 -13.02
C GLY A 168 -7.29 -13.93 -12.13
N LYS A 169 -8.54 -13.61 -11.74
CA LYS A 169 -8.85 -12.40 -10.95
C LYS A 169 -8.17 -12.39 -9.56
N ASP A 170 -8.04 -13.56 -8.97
CA ASP A 170 -7.38 -13.76 -7.66
C ASP A 170 -5.91 -14.18 -7.80
N GLY A 171 -5.40 -14.20 -9.03
CA GLY A 171 -4.03 -14.61 -9.34
C GLY A 171 -2.97 -13.62 -8.83
N VAL A 172 -1.78 -14.14 -8.59
CA VAL A 172 -0.65 -13.34 -8.11
C VAL A 172 0.02 -12.64 -9.27
N ILE A 173 0.11 -11.31 -9.18
CA ILE A 173 0.84 -10.48 -10.14
C ILE A 173 1.88 -9.68 -9.35
N THR A 174 3.14 -9.75 -9.76
CA THR A 174 4.25 -8.99 -9.17
C THR A 174 4.88 -8.07 -10.21
N VAL A 175 5.52 -7.01 -9.73
CA VAL A 175 6.30 -6.09 -10.56
C VAL A 175 7.77 -6.22 -10.18
N GLU A 176 8.60 -6.54 -11.16
CA GLU A 176 10.06 -6.68 -11.01
C GLU A 176 10.79 -5.64 -11.85
N GLU A 177 12.01 -5.31 -11.44
CA GLU A 177 12.89 -4.43 -12.21
C GLU A 177 13.64 -5.23 -13.27
N SER A 178 13.63 -4.74 -14.51
CA SER A 178 14.35 -5.36 -15.62
C SER A 178 15.46 -4.45 -16.13
N LYS A 179 16.54 -5.06 -16.61
CA LYS A 179 17.62 -4.34 -17.32
C LYS A 179 17.27 -4.07 -18.79
N SER A 180 16.14 -4.54 -19.28
CA SER A 180 15.66 -4.27 -20.63
C SER A 180 15.08 -2.85 -20.73
N LEU A 181 15.00 -2.30 -21.94
CA LEU A 181 14.35 -1.00 -22.18
C LEU A 181 12.83 -1.09 -22.21
N GLY A 182 12.29 -2.27 -22.51
CA GLY A 182 10.83 -2.51 -22.63
C GLY A 182 10.27 -3.18 -21.39
N THR A 183 8.96 -3.02 -21.17
CA THR A 183 8.22 -3.75 -20.14
C THR A 183 7.67 -5.03 -20.74
N THR A 184 7.88 -6.17 -20.09
CA THR A 184 7.41 -7.50 -20.54
C THR A 184 6.55 -8.16 -19.47
N LEU A 185 5.72 -9.11 -19.90
CA LEU A 185 4.89 -9.93 -19.03
C LEU A 185 5.28 -11.39 -19.20
N ASP A 186 5.72 -12.01 -18.12
CA ASP A 186 6.02 -13.43 -18.06
C ASP A 186 5.10 -14.11 -17.03
N VAL A 187 4.79 -15.40 -17.25
CA VAL A 187 4.09 -16.22 -16.26
C VAL A 187 5.03 -17.36 -15.87
N VAL A 188 5.29 -17.45 -14.59
CA VAL A 188 6.26 -18.40 -14.01
C VAL A 188 5.60 -19.26 -12.94
N GLU A 189 6.21 -20.41 -12.62
CA GLU A 189 5.80 -21.22 -11.49
C GLU A 189 6.02 -20.42 -10.19
N GLY A 190 5.02 -20.42 -9.32
CA GLY A 190 5.08 -19.68 -8.07
C GLY A 190 3.78 -19.79 -7.28
N MET A 191 3.80 -19.34 -6.04
CA MET A 191 2.60 -19.27 -5.23
C MET A 191 2.67 -18.18 -4.17
N GLN A 192 1.49 -17.75 -3.70
CA GLN A 192 1.34 -16.87 -2.54
C GLN A 192 0.65 -17.61 -1.40
N PHE A 193 1.07 -17.32 -0.17
CA PHE A 193 0.36 -17.75 1.03
C PHE A 193 0.26 -16.63 2.08
N ASP A 194 -0.81 -16.68 2.89
CA ASP A 194 -1.21 -15.61 3.80
C ASP A 194 -0.45 -15.70 5.13
N ARG A 195 0.86 -15.53 5.08
CA ARG A 195 1.77 -15.42 6.24
C ARG A 195 2.86 -14.40 5.90
N GLY A 196 2.98 -13.38 6.72
CA GLY A 196 4.05 -12.40 6.62
C GLY A 196 5.22 -12.69 7.56
N TYR A 197 6.19 -11.78 7.58
CA TYR A 197 7.37 -11.89 8.42
C TYR A 197 7.02 -11.87 9.93
N LEU A 198 7.81 -12.59 10.73
CA LEU A 198 7.62 -12.68 12.18
C LEU A 198 8.10 -11.41 12.93
N SER A 199 8.88 -10.57 12.30
CA SER A 199 9.36 -9.32 12.89
C SER A 199 9.48 -8.23 11.82
N PRO A 200 9.00 -7.00 12.09
CA PRO A 200 9.16 -5.86 11.19
C PRO A 200 10.63 -5.54 10.85
N TYR A 201 11.55 -5.90 11.75
CA TYR A 201 13.00 -5.72 11.53
C TYR A 201 13.58 -6.65 10.45
N MET A 202 12.80 -7.60 9.95
CA MET A 202 13.17 -8.45 8.82
C MET A 202 12.87 -7.80 7.47
N ALA A 203 12.04 -6.73 7.43
CA ALA A 203 11.82 -5.95 6.23
C ALA A 203 13.08 -5.16 5.87
N ALA A 204 13.62 -5.39 4.67
CA ALA A 204 14.79 -4.67 4.18
C ALA A 204 14.43 -3.27 3.69
N ASN A 205 13.21 -3.09 3.17
CA ASN A 205 12.68 -1.81 2.75
C ASN A 205 11.74 -1.26 3.82
N SER A 206 12.21 -0.27 4.56
CA SER A 206 11.43 0.38 5.63
C SER A 206 10.27 1.24 5.09
N GLU A 207 10.33 1.69 3.83
CA GLU A 207 9.27 2.49 3.21
C GLU A 207 8.08 1.62 2.82
N LYS A 208 8.35 0.45 2.22
CA LYS A 208 7.31 -0.52 1.79
C LYS A 208 7.01 -1.58 2.85
N MET A 209 7.78 -1.64 3.93
CA MET A 209 7.68 -2.70 4.94
C MET A 209 7.70 -4.10 4.29
N GLU A 210 8.60 -4.30 3.35
CA GLU A 210 8.75 -5.52 2.55
C GLU A 210 10.18 -6.03 2.60
N ALA A 211 10.34 -7.34 2.64
CA ALA A 211 11.60 -8.04 2.46
C ALA A 211 11.62 -8.71 1.08
N VAL A 212 12.67 -8.43 0.29
CA VAL A 212 12.90 -9.06 -1.02
C VAL A 212 14.18 -9.88 -0.94
N LEU A 213 14.04 -11.18 -1.15
CA LEU A 213 15.15 -12.14 -1.15
C LEU A 213 15.37 -12.63 -2.60
N ASP A 214 16.50 -12.24 -3.21
CA ASP A 214 16.89 -12.72 -4.54
C ASP A 214 17.66 -14.02 -4.40
N HIS A 215 17.29 -15.03 -5.16
CA HIS A 215 17.86 -16.38 -5.17
C HIS A 215 18.03 -17.01 -3.78
N PRO A 216 17.02 -16.93 -2.87
CA PRO A 216 17.16 -17.46 -1.53
C PRO A 216 17.20 -18.97 -1.48
N TYR A 217 17.79 -19.50 -0.42
CA TYR A 217 17.47 -20.81 0.09
C TYR A 217 16.18 -20.75 0.92
N ILE A 218 15.42 -21.84 0.91
CA ILE A 218 14.14 -21.93 1.61
C ILE A 218 14.16 -23.15 2.52
N LEU A 219 14.20 -22.91 3.82
CA LEU A 219 14.06 -23.95 4.86
C LEU A 219 12.59 -24.16 5.15
N LEU A 220 12.11 -25.39 5.01
CA LEU A 220 10.74 -25.79 5.30
C LEU A 220 10.73 -26.75 6.48
N THR A 221 10.03 -26.42 7.58
CA THR A 221 9.90 -27.30 8.73
C THR A 221 8.54 -27.16 9.41
N ASP A 222 7.98 -28.27 9.86
CA ASP A 222 6.77 -28.31 10.68
C ASP A 222 7.05 -28.09 12.18
N LYS A 223 8.33 -27.92 12.54
CA LYS A 223 8.75 -27.67 13.91
C LYS A 223 8.69 -26.19 14.27
N LYS A 224 8.56 -25.96 15.57
CA LYS A 224 8.75 -24.65 16.19
C LYS A 224 10.24 -24.48 16.53
N ILE A 225 10.84 -23.38 16.07
CA ILE A 225 12.24 -23.04 16.33
C ILE A 225 12.29 -22.04 17.48
N SER A 226 12.60 -22.50 18.68
CA SER A 226 12.78 -21.67 19.88
C SER A 226 14.25 -21.53 20.27
N ASN A 227 15.07 -22.55 19.93
CA ASN A 227 16.50 -22.58 20.21
C ASN A 227 17.30 -22.47 18.91
N ILE A 228 18.11 -21.42 18.80
CA ILE A 228 18.93 -21.17 17.61
C ILE A 228 19.93 -22.29 17.34
N GLN A 229 20.38 -23.00 18.37
CA GLN A 229 21.38 -24.10 18.25
C GLN A 229 20.94 -25.21 17.31
N GLU A 230 19.64 -25.41 17.12
CA GLU A 230 19.10 -26.44 16.23
C GLU A 230 19.37 -26.15 14.75
N ILE A 231 19.61 -24.88 14.38
CA ILE A 231 19.84 -24.47 13.00
C ILE A 231 21.20 -23.80 12.77
N VAL A 232 22.03 -23.63 13.82
CA VAL A 232 23.35 -22.97 13.71
C VAL A 232 24.22 -23.59 12.61
N PRO A 233 24.37 -24.92 12.48
CA PRO A 233 25.20 -25.48 11.41
C PRO A 233 24.74 -25.06 10.01
N LEU A 234 23.43 -25.06 9.78
CA LEU A 234 22.85 -24.64 8.52
C LEU A 234 23.06 -23.13 8.28
N LEU A 235 22.87 -22.30 9.31
CA LEU A 235 23.09 -20.84 9.21
C LEU A 235 24.55 -20.50 8.90
N GLU A 236 25.51 -21.24 9.47
CA GLU A 236 26.94 -21.07 9.17
C GLU A 236 27.25 -21.37 7.71
N ASP A 237 26.66 -22.39 7.14
CA ASP A 237 26.86 -22.74 5.74
C ASP A 237 26.20 -21.71 4.79
N ILE A 238 25.02 -21.22 5.12
CA ILE A 238 24.36 -20.10 4.40
C ILE A 238 25.22 -18.83 4.48
N MET A 239 25.74 -18.49 5.65
CA MET A 239 26.61 -17.32 5.82
C MET A 239 27.92 -17.45 5.01
N LYS A 240 28.54 -18.63 4.99
CA LYS A 240 29.76 -18.88 4.18
C LYS A 240 29.51 -18.73 2.68
N SER A 241 28.32 -19.09 2.21
CA SER A 241 27.91 -18.93 0.80
C SER A 241 27.49 -17.50 0.46
N GLY A 242 27.28 -16.63 1.44
CA GLY A 242 26.74 -15.27 1.24
C GLY A 242 25.31 -15.24 0.71
N SER A 243 24.58 -16.34 0.89
CA SER A 243 23.23 -16.50 0.33
C SER A 243 22.16 -15.98 1.28
N LYS A 244 20.98 -15.67 0.74
CA LYS A 244 19.80 -15.27 1.50
C LYS A 244 19.01 -16.51 1.94
N LEU A 245 18.25 -16.40 3.03
CA LEU A 245 17.48 -17.51 3.60
C LEU A 245 16.05 -17.08 3.93
N LEU A 246 15.08 -17.83 3.42
CA LEU A 246 13.71 -17.83 3.94
C LEU A 246 13.55 -19.04 4.87
N ILE A 247 13.00 -18.82 6.07
CA ILE A 247 12.60 -19.88 7.00
C ILE A 247 11.08 -19.91 7.05
N VAL A 248 10.50 -21.04 6.67
CA VAL A 248 9.06 -21.32 6.82
C VAL A 248 8.94 -22.42 7.88
N ALA A 249 8.48 -22.06 9.07
CA ALA A 249 8.40 -22.93 10.22
C ALA A 249 7.01 -22.87 10.88
N ASP A 250 6.66 -23.84 11.73
CA ASP A 250 5.43 -23.71 12.54
C ASP A 250 5.41 -22.40 13.33
N ASP A 251 6.53 -22.09 13.99
CA ASP A 251 6.81 -20.77 14.58
C ASP A 251 8.33 -20.58 14.73
N VAL A 252 8.77 -19.31 14.81
CA VAL A 252 10.13 -18.97 15.25
C VAL A 252 10.00 -17.94 16.35
N GLU A 253 10.46 -18.26 17.55
CA GLU A 253 10.23 -17.40 18.71
C GLU A 253 11.44 -17.33 19.67
N GLY A 254 11.29 -16.51 20.71
CA GLY A 254 12.24 -16.41 21.80
C GLY A 254 13.65 -16.05 21.36
N GLU A 255 14.65 -16.81 21.83
CA GLU A 255 16.07 -16.59 21.55
C GLU A 255 16.39 -16.75 20.04
N ALA A 256 15.76 -17.72 19.38
CA ALA A 256 15.99 -17.95 17.96
C ALA A 256 15.59 -16.75 17.12
N LEU A 257 14.38 -16.21 17.30
CA LEU A 257 13.91 -15.02 16.57
C LEU A 257 14.80 -13.81 16.86
N ALA A 258 15.13 -13.56 18.13
CA ALA A 258 15.98 -12.43 18.52
C ALA A 258 17.36 -12.51 17.85
N THR A 259 17.97 -13.70 17.82
CA THR A 259 19.27 -13.93 17.20
C THR A 259 19.23 -13.71 15.68
N LEU A 260 18.21 -14.20 14.99
CA LEU A 260 18.03 -13.98 13.56
C LEU A 260 17.88 -12.49 13.25
N VAL A 261 17.05 -11.77 14.00
CA VAL A 261 16.84 -10.32 13.83
C VAL A 261 18.14 -9.55 14.06
N VAL A 262 18.91 -9.84 15.12
CA VAL A 262 20.19 -9.16 15.39
C VAL A 262 21.20 -9.40 14.27
N ASN A 263 21.31 -10.62 13.74
CA ASN A 263 22.23 -10.91 12.63
C ASN A 263 21.79 -10.27 11.31
N LYS A 264 20.48 -10.18 11.06
CA LYS A 264 19.92 -9.43 9.93
C LYS A 264 20.29 -7.93 10.03
N LEU A 265 20.05 -7.29 11.18
CA LEU A 265 20.37 -5.88 11.40
C LEU A 265 21.86 -5.58 11.31
N ARG A 266 22.72 -6.53 11.67
CA ARG A 266 24.19 -6.43 11.51
C ARG A 266 24.66 -6.67 10.08
N GLY A 267 23.77 -7.11 9.18
CA GLY A 267 24.13 -7.46 7.80
C GLY A 267 24.99 -8.74 7.69
N THR A 268 25.09 -9.54 8.75
CA THR A 268 25.86 -10.79 8.75
C THR A 268 25.09 -11.97 8.16
N LEU A 269 23.76 -11.91 8.20
CA LEU A 269 22.87 -12.91 7.62
C LEU A 269 21.62 -12.24 7.05
N ASP A 270 21.36 -12.43 5.76
CA ASP A 270 20.11 -11.95 5.15
C ASP A 270 19.04 -13.04 5.26
N VAL A 271 18.20 -12.93 6.28
CA VAL A 271 17.20 -13.94 6.64
C VAL A 271 15.84 -13.30 6.86
N VAL A 272 14.80 -14.04 6.45
CA VAL A 272 13.40 -13.75 6.79
C VAL A 272 12.77 -15.02 7.32
N ALA A 273 12.00 -14.90 8.40
CA ALA A 273 11.26 -16.01 8.98
C ALA A 273 9.76 -15.72 8.93
N VAL A 274 8.99 -16.70 8.48
CA VAL A 274 7.53 -16.67 8.37
C VAL A 274 6.92 -17.92 8.99
N LYS A 275 5.65 -17.83 9.41
CA LYS A 275 4.91 -19.02 9.86
C LYS A 275 4.48 -19.86 8.67
N ALA A 276 4.48 -21.18 8.86
CA ALA A 276 3.91 -22.11 7.91
C ALA A 276 2.41 -21.81 7.68
N PRO A 277 1.94 -21.85 6.42
CA PRO A 277 0.54 -21.59 6.11
C PRO A 277 -0.36 -22.74 6.56
N GLY A 278 -1.61 -22.41 6.92
CA GLY A 278 -2.60 -23.41 7.37
C GLY A 278 -2.41 -23.89 8.80
N PHE A 279 -3.19 -24.92 9.17
CA PHE A 279 -3.16 -25.58 10.48
C PHE A 279 -3.39 -27.09 10.30
N GLY A 280 -2.84 -27.92 11.20
CA GLY A 280 -3.03 -29.38 11.17
C GLY A 280 -2.61 -30.02 9.84
N ASP A 281 -3.40 -30.94 9.31
CA ASP A 281 -3.11 -31.65 8.06
C ASP A 281 -3.02 -30.74 6.84
N ARG A 282 -3.78 -29.64 6.83
CA ARG A 282 -3.68 -28.64 5.76
C ARG A 282 -2.31 -27.97 5.74
N ARG A 283 -1.71 -27.69 6.92
CA ARG A 283 -0.36 -27.14 7.00
C ARG A 283 0.63 -28.08 6.36
N LYS A 284 0.55 -29.38 6.67
CA LYS A 284 1.43 -30.40 6.09
C LYS A 284 1.30 -30.41 4.57
N ALA A 285 0.07 -30.42 4.05
CA ALA A 285 -0.20 -30.43 2.63
C ALA A 285 0.33 -29.16 1.92
N MET A 286 0.15 -27.97 2.52
CA MET A 286 0.67 -26.73 1.97
C MET A 286 2.20 -26.64 2.04
N MET A 287 2.82 -27.15 3.10
CA MET A 287 4.28 -27.23 3.20
C MET A 287 4.86 -28.17 2.14
N GLU A 288 4.19 -29.27 1.84
CA GLU A 288 4.57 -30.19 0.77
C GLU A 288 4.41 -29.53 -0.62
N ASP A 289 3.33 -28.75 -0.84
CA ASP A 289 3.15 -27.97 -2.07
C ASP A 289 4.29 -26.97 -2.29
N ILE A 290 4.72 -26.28 -1.21
CA ILE A 290 5.87 -25.35 -1.26
C ILE A 290 7.17 -26.12 -1.52
N ALA A 291 7.36 -27.29 -0.90
CA ALA A 291 8.55 -28.13 -1.11
C ALA A 291 8.66 -28.56 -2.57
N ILE A 292 7.59 -29.07 -3.16
CA ILE A 292 7.53 -29.49 -4.57
C ILE A 292 7.78 -28.28 -5.49
N LEU A 293 7.16 -27.13 -5.21
CA LEU A 293 7.34 -25.90 -5.99
C LEU A 293 8.79 -25.42 -5.99
N THR A 294 9.49 -25.53 -4.87
CA THR A 294 10.84 -24.99 -4.67
C THR A 294 11.95 -26.02 -4.83
N GLY A 295 11.60 -27.31 -4.99
CA GLY A 295 12.54 -28.41 -5.07
C GLY A 295 13.23 -28.72 -3.74
N GLY A 296 12.59 -28.37 -2.61
CA GLY A 296 13.09 -28.61 -1.26
C GLY A 296 12.46 -29.83 -0.59
N THR A 297 12.87 -30.07 0.65
CA THR A 297 12.35 -31.15 1.51
C THR A 297 11.78 -30.53 2.78
N VAL A 298 10.60 -30.99 3.21
CA VAL A 298 10.04 -30.60 4.51
C VAL A 298 10.81 -31.35 5.62
N ILE A 299 11.47 -30.60 6.49
CA ILE A 299 12.18 -31.15 7.65
C ILE A 299 11.16 -31.44 8.75
N SER A 300 10.78 -32.69 8.93
CA SER A 300 9.76 -33.13 9.87
C SER A 300 10.21 -34.41 10.56
N GLU A 301 9.95 -34.54 11.87
CA GLU A 301 10.23 -35.80 12.62
C GLU A 301 9.37 -36.95 12.12
N GLU A 302 8.15 -36.67 11.68
CA GLU A 302 7.28 -37.72 11.11
C GLU A 302 7.87 -38.33 9.83
N LEU A 303 8.65 -37.51 9.07
CA LEU A 303 9.36 -37.95 7.87
C LEU A 303 10.77 -38.48 8.18
N GLY A 304 11.17 -38.51 9.45
CA GLY A 304 12.46 -39.01 9.91
C GLY A 304 13.62 -38.02 9.81
N TYR A 305 13.34 -36.70 9.64
CA TYR A 305 14.34 -35.66 9.56
C TYR A 305 14.43 -34.87 10.87
N GLU A 306 15.63 -34.67 11.40
CA GLU A 306 15.88 -33.75 12.50
C GLU A 306 16.42 -32.41 11.99
N LEU A 307 15.93 -31.30 12.58
CA LEU A 307 16.27 -29.94 12.14
C LEU A 307 17.79 -29.65 12.24
N LYS A 308 18.47 -30.27 13.25
CA LYS A 308 19.93 -30.15 13.44
C LYS A 308 20.76 -30.85 12.35
N GLU A 309 20.14 -31.76 11.59
CA GLU A 309 20.76 -32.53 10.51
C GLU A 309 20.43 -31.93 9.13
N ALA A 310 19.71 -30.81 9.10
CA ALA A 310 19.38 -30.14 7.87
C ALA A 310 20.63 -29.66 7.14
N THR A 311 20.70 -29.95 5.85
CA THR A 311 21.80 -29.55 4.96
C THR A 311 21.28 -28.64 3.84
N ILE A 312 22.19 -27.92 3.18
CA ILE A 312 21.83 -27.02 2.06
C ILE A 312 21.07 -27.75 0.94
N ASP A 313 21.42 -29.00 0.68
CA ASP A 313 20.80 -29.81 -0.39
C ASP A 313 19.33 -30.15 -0.12
N MET A 314 18.89 -30.05 1.13
CA MET A 314 17.49 -30.25 1.53
C MET A 314 16.64 -28.99 1.38
N LEU A 315 17.28 -27.84 1.16
CA LEU A 315 16.60 -26.56 1.07
C LEU A 315 16.00 -26.33 -0.31
N GLY A 316 14.78 -25.77 -0.34
CA GLY A 316 14.18 -25.28 -1.56
C GLY A 316 14.90 -24.03 -2.09
N ARG A 317 14.64 -23.71 -3.36
CA ARG A 317 15.17 -22.52 -4.04
C ARG A 317 14.07 -21.82 -4.84
N ALA A 318 14.20 -20.50 -5.00
CA ALA A 318 13.38 -19.72 -5.90
C ALA A 318 14.22 -18.59 -6.53
N GLU A 319 13.72 -17.97 -7.58
CA GLU A 319 14.37 -16.79 -8.16
C GLU A 319 14.20 -15.58 -7.22
N THR A 320 12.98 -15.31 -6.77
CA THR A 320 12.68 -14.23 -5.84
C THR A 320 11.64 -14.66 -4.80
N VAL A 321 11.81 -14.21 -3.56
CA VAL A 321 10.77 -14.30 -2.53
C VAL A 321 10.49 -12.91 -1.99
N LYS A 322 9.21 -12.52 -1.99
CA LYS A 322 8.73 -11.25 -1.40
C LYS A 322 7.90 -11.55 -0.16
N VAL A 323 8.22 -10.88 0.93
CA VAL A 323 7.51 -11.05 2.21
C VAL A 323 7.13 -9.69 2.76
N ASN A 324 5.86 -9.48 3.00
CA ASN A 324 5.36 -8.32 3.74
C ASN A 324 4.76 -8.73 5.10
N LYS A 325 4.01 -7.86 5.74
CA LYS A 325 3.39 -8.14 7.05
C LYS A 325 2.28 -9.21 7.00
N ASP A 326 1.66 -9.41 5.84
CA ASP A 326 0.44 -10.22 5.69
C ASP A 326 0.68 -11.50 4.89
N HIS A 327 1.57 -11.48 3.88
CA HIS A 327 1.75 -12.59 2.95
C HIS A 327 3.19 -12.76 2.47
N THR A 328 3.46 -13.95 1.94
CA THR A 328 4.70 -14.36 1.29
C THR A 328 4.40 -14.81 -0.13
N VAL A 329 5.14 -14.28 -1.10
CA VAL A 329 5.09 -14.65 -2.52
C VAL A 329 6.40 -15.31 -2.93
N ILE A 330 6.31 -16.53 -3.44
CA ILE A 330 7.45 -17.27 -4.04
C ILE A 330 7.30 -17.16 -5.55
N VAL A 331 8.30 -16.61 -6.22
CA VAL A 331 8.34 -16.39 -7.66
C VAL A 331 9.38 -17.30 -8.27
N ASN A 332 9.00 -18.05 -9.29
CA ASN A 332 9.84 -18.94 -10.07
C ASN A 332 10.63 -19.92 -9.17
N GLY A 333 9.88 -20.83 -8.53
CA GLY A 333 10.46 -21.91 -7.72
C GLY A 333 11.26 -22.89 -8.59
N ASN A 334 12.35 -23.45 -8.03
CA ASN A 334 13.26 -24.36 -8.73
C ASN A 334 12.80 -25.83 -8.73
N GLY A 335 11.53 -26.10 -8.39
CA GLY A 335 10.96 -27.43 -8.40
C GLY A 335 10.85 -28.03 -9.81
N SER A 336 10.72 -29.35 -9.88
CA SER A 336 10.51 -30.04 -11.14
C SER A 336 9.11 -29.77 -11.70
N ARG A 337 9.02 -29.26 -12.94
CA ARG A 337 7.72 -29.04 -13.61
C ARG A 337 6.86 -30.30 -13.68
N THR A 338 7.49 -31.47 -13.78
CA THR A 338 6.79 -32.75 -13.80
C THR A 338 6.13 -33.02 -12.45
N GLU A 339 6.88 -32.85 -11.35
CA GLU A 339 6.37 -33.07 -9.99
C GLU A 339 5.30 -32.06 -9.63
N ILE A 340 5.46 -30.78 -10.00
CA ILE A 340 4.44 -29.73 -9.82
C ILE A 340 3.14 -30.13 -10.57
N LYS A 341 3.24 -30.60 -11.81
CA LYS A 341 2.07 -31.03 -12.57
C LYS A 341 1.40 -32.26 -11.95
N GLU A 342 2.16 -33.25 -11.54
CA GLU A 342 1.64 -34.45 -10.86
C GLU A 342 0.93 -34.07 -9.56
N ARG A 343 1.48 -33.09 -8.81
CA ARG A 343 0.84 -32.57 -7.60
C ARG A 343 -0.47 -31.86 -7.90
N ILE A 344 -0.52 -31.02 -8.93
CA ILE A 344 -1.74 -30.34 -9.40
C ILE A 344 -2.81 -31.35 -9.77
N ASP A 345 -2.45 -32.40 -10.53
CA ASP A 345 -3.37 -33.44 -10.94
C ASP A 345 -3.88 -34.28 -9.76
N SER A 346 -3.03 -34.54 -8.77
CA SER A 346 -3.42 -35.21 -7.50
C SER A 346 -4.43 -34.38 -6.71
N ILE A 347 -4.18 -33.06 -6.53
CA ILE A 347 -5.10 -32.18 -5.80
C ILE A 347 -6.45 -32.07 -6.53
N ARG A 348 -6.43 -32.05 -7.86
CA ARG A 348 -7.65 -32.00 -8.68
C ARG A 348 -8.48 -33.29 -8.49
N ALA A 349 -7.86 -34.44 -8.54
CA ALA A 349 -8.52 -35.72 -8.31
C ALA A 349 -9.13 -35.79 -6.89
N GLU A 350 -8.39 -35.38 -5.87
CA GLU A 350 -8.88 -35.31 -4.49
C GLU A 350 -10.10 -34.37 -4.34
N ALA A 351 -10.08 -33.21 -5.04
CA ALA A 351 -11.20 -32.27 -5.05
C ALA A 351 -12.46 -32.83 -5.76
N GLU A 352 -12.30 -33.72 -6.73
CA GLU A 352 -13.41 -34.40 -7.41
C GLU A 352 -13.97 -35.57 -6.57
N GLU A 353 -13.14 -36.26 -5.82
CA GLU A 353 -13.54 -37.42 -5.00
C GLU A 353 -14.15 -37.03 -3.66
N THR A 354 -13.80 -35.87 -3.09
CA THR A 354 -14.28 -35.46 -1.77
C THR A 354 -15.80 -35.23 -1.76
N THR A 355 -16.47 -35.74 -0.71
CA THR A 355 -17.91 -35.53 -0.48
C THR A 355 -18.21 -34.30 0.38
N SER A 356 -17.19 -33.70 0.97
CA SER A 356 -17.30 -32.50 1.82
C SER A 356 -17.18 -31.25 0.95
N ASP A 357 -18.22 -30.42 0.92
CA ASP A 357 -18.19 -29.16 0.18
C ASP A 357 -17.11 -28.20 0.70
N PHE A 358 -16.90 -28.20 2.02
CA PHE A 358 -15.85 -27.40 2.66
C PHE A 358 -14.43 -27.87 2.27
N ASP A 359 -14.19 -29.18 2.23
CA ASP A 359 -12.87 -29.69 1.82
C ASP A 359 -12.64 -29.49 0.32
N ARG A 360 -13.70 -29.64 -0.48
CA ARG A 360 -13.66 -29.32 -1.92
C ARG A 360 -13.27 -27.88 -2.17
N GLU A 361 -13.89 -26.91 -1.45
CA GLU A 361 -13.54 -25.49 -1.54
C GLU A 361 -12.06 -25.25 -1.21
N LYS A 362 -11.57 -25.88 -0.14
CA LYS A 362 -10.16 -25.72 0.28
C LYS A 362 -9.16 -26.39 -0.65
N LEU A 363 -9.51 -27.50 -1.26
CA LEU A 363 -8.70 -28.13 -2.30
C LEU A 363 -8.67 -27.28 -3.58
N GLN A 364 -9.80 -26.70 -3.97
CA GLN A 364 -9.86 -25.76 -5.08
C GLN A 364 -9.03 -24.50 -4.83
N GLU A 365 -9.05 -23.94 -3.62
CA GLU A 365 -8.19 -22.82 -3.23
C GLU A 365 -6.69 -23.18 -3.37
N ARG A 366 -6.29 -24.35 -2.87
CA ARG A 366 -4.92 -24.85 -3.02
C ARG A 366 -4.53 -25.06 -4.48
N LEU A 367 -5.43 -25.67 -5.26
CA LEU A 367 -5.25 -25.88 -6.69
C LEU A 367 -5.02 -24.57 -7.42
N ALA A 368 -5.86 -23.56 -7.15
CA ALA A 368 -5.74 -22.23 -7.76
C ALA A 368 -4.39 -21.57 -7.43
N LYS A 369 -3.93 -21.66 -6.18
CA LYS A 369 -2.63 -21.11 -5.75
C LYS A 369 -1.43 -21.78 -6.41
N LEU A 370 -1.47 -23.08 -6.65
CA LEU A 370 -0.37 -23.84 -7.25
C LEU A 370 -0.40 -23.83 -8.78
N ALA A 371 -1.60 -23.98 -9.37
CA ALA A 371 -1.78 -24.08 -10.82
C ALA A 371 -1.77 -22.72 -11.53
N GLY A 372 -2.17 -21.64 -10.83
CA GLY A 372 -2.25 -20.29 -11.40
C GLY A 372 -0.89 -19.66 -11.70
N GLY A 373 0.15 -20.08 -11.00
CA GLY A 373 1.47 -19.47 -11.11
C GLY A 373 1.50 -18.02 -10.64
N VAL A 374 2.55 -17.30 -11.03
CA VAL A 374 2.72 -15.87 -10.77
C VAL A 374 2.97 -15.15 -12.10
N ALA A 375 2.16 -14.12 -12.38
CA ALA A 375 2.45 -13.22 -13.49
C ALA A 375 3.48 -12.18 -13.03
N VAL A 376 4.58 -12.07 -13.74
CA VAL A 376 5.68 -11.14 -13.45
C VAL A 376 5.70 -10.07 -14.52
N ILE A 377 5.42 -8.83 -14.14
CA ILE A 377 5.57 -7.66 -15.00
C ILE A 377 6.98 -7.13 -14.79
N ASN A 378 7.85 -7.36 -15.76
CA ASN A 378 9.23 -6.90 -15.75
C ASN A 378 9.28 -5.46 -16.27
N ALA A 379 9.37 -4.49 -15.36
CA ALA A 379 9.47 -3.08 -15.70
C ALA A 379 10.84 -2.77 -16.27
N GLY A 380 10.90 -2.18 -17.47
CA GLY A 380 12.13 -1.75 -18.09
C GLY A 380 12.11 -0.28 -18.47
N ALA A 381 13.25 0.42 -18.30
CA ALA A 381 13.41 1.82 -18.63
C ALA A 381 14.86 2.16 -18.98
N ALA A 382 15.09 3.35 -19.57
CA ALA A 382 16.43 3.79 -19.97
C ALA A 382 17.27 4.29 -18.78
N THR A 383 16.64 4.80 -17.73
CA THR A 383 17.29 5.35 -16.55
C THR A 383 16.72 4.76 -15.27
N GLU A 384 17.50 4.75 -14.20
CA GLU A 384 17.05 4.29 -12.88
C GLU A 384 15.87 5.12 -12.33
N THR A 385 15.88 6.43 -12.57
CA THR A 385 14.78 7.32 -12.14
C THR A 385 13.47 6.99 -12.86
N GLU A 386 13.53 6.79 -14.18
CA GLU A 386 12.37 6.37 -14.98
C GLU A 386 11.87 4.98 -14.58
N LEU A 387 12.79 4.05 -14.29
CA LEU A 387 12.45 2.70 -13.86
C LEU A 387 11.67 2.71 -12.54
N LYS A 388 12.13 3.49 -11.56
CA LYS A 388 11.45 3.64 -10.27
C LYS A 388 10.05 4.25 -10.42
N ASP A 389 9.91 5.32 -11.21
CA ASP A 389 8.60 5.93 -11.49
C ASP A 389 7.65 4.94 -12.18
N LYS A 390 8.13 4.23 -13.21
CA LYS A 390 7.34 3.23 -13.93
C LYS A 390 6.89 2.08 -13.05
N LYS A 391 7.76 1.62 -12.15
CA LYS A 391 7.44 0.58 -11.18
C LYS A 391 6.33 1.02 -10.21
N LEU A 392 6.41 2.23 -9.66
CA LEU A 392 5.36 2.79 -8.80
C LEU A 392 4.02 2.87 -9.53
N ARG A 393 3.98 3.38 -10.75
CA ARG A 393 2.75 3.44 -11.55
C ARG A 393 2.16 2.06 -11.87
N LEU A 394 3.00 1.06 -12.13
CA LEU A 394 2.56 -0.32 -12.33
C LEU A 394 1.94 -0.90 -11.05
N GLU A 395 2.55 -0.66 -9.88
CA GLU A 395 2.05 -1.10 -8.58
C GLU A 395 0.70 -0.43 -8.25
N ASP A 396 0.58 0.88 -8.45
CA ASP A 396 -0.66 1.63 -8.23
C ASP A 396 -1.79 1.13 -9.15
N ALA A 397 -1.49 0.97 -10.44
CA ALA A 397 -2.46 0.47 -11.41
C ALA A 397 -2.91 -0.97 -11.11
N LEU A 398 -2.02 -1.83 -10.63
CA LEU A 398 -2.36 -3.18 -10.22
C LEU A 398 -3.29 -3.16 -8.98
N ASN A 399 -2.99 -2.33 -8.00
CA ASN A 399 -3.79 -2.20 -6.78
C ASN A 399 -5.17 -1.59 -7.09
N ALA A 400 -5.24 -0.53 -7.90
CA ALA A 400 -6.49 0.06 -8.36
C ALA A 400 -7.35 -0.96 -9.12
N THR A 401 -6.73 -1.79 -9.97
CA THR A 401 -7.43 -2.83 -10.71
C THR A 401 -8.01 -3.90 -9.79
N ARG A 402 -7.25 -4.37 -8.78
CA ARG A 402 -7.76 -5.29 -7.75
C ARG A 402 -8.93 -4.68 -6.98
N ALA A 403 -8.80 -3.42 -6.56
CA ALA A 403 -9.87 -2.70 -5.87
C ALA A 403 -11.14 -2.57 -6.73
N ALA A 404 -11.00 -2.37 -8.04
CA ALA A 404 -12.11 -2.30 -8.98
C ALA A 404 -12.80 -3.67 -9.19
N VAL A 405 -12.04 -4.75 -9.26
CA VAL A 405 -12.59 -6.11 -9.36
C VAL A 405 -13.35 -6.48 -8.08
N GLU A 406 -12.87 -6.02 -6.92
CA GLU A 406 -13.46 -6.31 -5.60
C GLU A 406 -14.79 -5.57 -5.37
N GLU A 407 -14.85 -4.26 -5.62
CA GLU A 407 -16.01 -3.43 -5.26
C GLU A 407 -16.68 -2.74 -6.46
N GLY A 408 -16.17 -2.89 -7.66
CA GLY A 408 -16.67 -2.19 -8.85
C GLY A 408 -16.05 -0.81 -9.06
N ILE A 409 -16.57 -0.13 -10.08
CA ILE A 409 -16.12 1.20 -10.52
C ILE A 409 -17.26 2.21 -10.49
N VAL A 410 -16.88 3.48 -10.37
CA VAL A 410 -17.74 4.66 -10.51
C VAL A 410 -17.15 5.63 -11.53
N SER A 411 -17.88 6.70 -11.86
CA SER A 411 -17.36 7.80 -12.68
C SER A 411 -16.13 8.42 -12.04
N GLY A 412 -15.02 8.41 -12.76
CA GLY A 412 -13.72 8.87 -12.27
C GLY A 412 -13.56 10.38 -12.22
N GLY A 413 -12.33 10.82 -11.92
CA GLY A 413 -11.98 12.22 -11.88
C GLY A 413 -12.73 13.05 -10.83
N GLY A 414 -13.19 12.42 -9.74
CA GLY A 414 -13.95 13.06 -8.68
C GLY A 414 -15.44 13.25 -8.97
N VAL A 415 -15.93 12.86 -10.15
CA VAL A 415 -17.33 13.08 -10.57
C VAL A 415 -18.31 12.28 -9.70
N ALA A 416 -17.95 11.05 -9.30
CA ALA A 416 -18.78 10.26 -8.40
C ALA A 416 -18.98 10.92 -7.03
N LEU A 417 -17.98 11.65 -6.52
CA LEU A 417 -18.11 12.42 -5.28
C LEU A 417 -19.09 13.59 -5.43
N ILE A 418 -19.08 14.29 -6.57
CA ILE A 418 -20.09 15.30 -6.88
C ILE A 418 -21.48 14.66 -6.99
N GLY A 419 -21.59 13.46 -7.59
CA GLY A 419 -22.84 12.70 -7.65
C GLY A 419 -23.44 12.35 -6.29
N ALA A 420 -22.62 12.23 -5.24
CA ALA A 420 -23.08 11.99 -3.88
C ALA A 420 -23.62 13.25 -3.17
N ILE A 421 -23.35 14.46 -3.69
CA ILE A 421 -23.76 15.72 -3.05
C ILE A 421 -25.26 15.81 -2.81
N PRO A 422 -26.17 15.46 -3.74
CA PRO A 422 -27.61 15.53 -3.48
C PRO A 422 -28.06 14.71 -2.28
N ALA A 423 -27.55 13.49 -2.12
CA ALA A 423 -27.86 12.64 -0.96
C ALA A 423 -27.31 13.21 0.34
N VAL A 424 -26.11 13.79 0.32
CA VAL A 424 -25.52 14.48 1.49
C VAL A 424 -26.30 15.76 1.83
N THR A 425 -26.78 16.51 0.83
CA THR A 425 -27.61 17.69 1.04
C THR A 425 -28.95 17.32 1.70
N GLU A 426 -29.64 16.28 1.22
CA GLU A 426 -30.86 15.77 1.82
C GLU A 426 -30.63 15.35 3.29
N TYR A 427 -29.54 14.65 3.57
CA TYR A 427 -29.15 14.32 4.94
C TYR A 427 -28.90 15.59 5.77
N ALA A 428 -28.14 16.56 5.27
CA ALA A 428 -27.88 17.80 5.97
C ALA A 428 -29.17 18.59 6.27
N ASP A 429 -30.13 18.60 5.35
CA ASP A 429 -31.42 19.29 5.53
C ASP A 429 -32.34 18.60 6.55
N SER A 430 -32.10 17.31 6.86
CA SER A 430 -32.77 16.59 7.96
C SER A 430 -32.20 16.94 9.33
N LEU A 431 -31.07 17.63 9.42
CA LEU A 431 -30.34 17.96 10.64
C LEU A 431 -30.49 19.43 11.01
N GLU A 432 -30.18 19.76 12.28
CA GLU A 432 -30.21 21.12 12.81
C GLU A 432 -28.85 21.51 13.44
N GLY A 433 -28.61 22.83 13.58
CA GLY A 433 -27.46 23.40 14.28
C GLY A 433 -26.11 22.93 13.75
N ASP A 434 -25.18 22.67 14.66
CA ASP A 434 -23.80 22.31 14.31
C ASP A 434 -23.68 20.94 13.62
N MET A 435 -24.64 20.03 13.82
CA MET A 435 -24.67 18.76 13.13
C MET A 435 -24.94 18.97 11.63
N ARG A 436 -25.90 19.82 11.28
CA ARG A 436 -26.14 20.26 9.89
C ARG A 436 -24.91 20.91 9.28
N THR A 437 -24.24 21.77 10.05
CA THR A 437 -23.00 22.42 9.62
C THR A 437 -21.90 21.40 9.32
N GLY A 438 -21.75 20.36 10.16
CA GLY A 438 -20.83 19.26 9.92
C GLY A 438 -21.10 18.52 8.60
N ALA A 439 -22.36 18.22 8.29
CA ALA A 439 -22.73 17.59 7.02
C ALA A 439 -22.44 18.50 5.82
N LYS A 440 -22.67 19.82 5.94
CA LYS A 440 -22.34 20.79 4.89
C LYS A 440 -20.85 20.98 4.65
N ILE A 441 -20.00 20.73 5.64
CA ILE A 441 -18.54 20.69 5.46
C ILE A 441 -18.17 19.57 4.50
N VAL A 442 -18.77 18.38 4.65
CA VAL A 442 -18.55 17.25 3.74
C VAL A 442 -19.08 17.57 2.34
N GLU A 443 -20.32 18.08 2.23
CA GLU A 443 -20.93 18.50 0.96
C GLU A 443 -19.95 19.38 0.14
N ARG A 444 -19.31 20.36 0.79
CA ARG A 444 -18.34 21.24 0.15
C ARG A 444 -17.03 20.53 -0.18
N ALA A 445 -16.54 19.66 0.68
CA ALA A 445 -15.30 18.93 0.46
C ALA A 445 -15.38 17.96 -0.73
N LEU A 446 -16.55 17.41 -1.02
CA LEU A 446 -16.79 16.52 -2.17
C LEU A 446 -16.54 17.20 -3.54
N GLU A 447 -16.55 18.54 -3.62
CA GLU A 447 -16.24 19.31 -4.83
C GLU A 447 -14.73 19.38 -5.14
N GLU A 448 -13.88 19.27 -4.11
CA GLU A 448 -12.47 19.62 -4.21
C GLU A 448 -11.67 18.75 -5.19
N PRO A 449 -11.90 17.43 -5.34
CA PRO A 449 -11.17 16.64 -6.33
C PRO A 449 -11.38 17.14 -7.78
N VAL A 450 -12.62 17.41 -8.19
CA VAL A 450 -12.90 17.97 -9.51
C VAL A 450 -12.29 19.36 -9.66
N ARG A 451 -12.40 20.20 -8.63
CA ARG A 451 -11.82 21.55 -8.59
C ARG A 451 -10.31 21.49 -8.82
N GLN A 452 -9.61 20.66 -8.07
CA GLN A 452 -8.15 20.55 -8.14
C GLN A 452 -7.68 19.98 -9.48
N ILE A 453 -8.37 18.99 -10.04
CA ILE A 453 -8.07 18.45 -11.38
C ILE A 453 -8.19 19.53 -12.45
N ALA A 454 -9.24 20.36 -12.37
CA ALA A 454 -9.44 21.47 -13.29
C ALA A 454 -8.35 22.55 -13.15
N GLU A 455 -7.99 22.91 -11.91
CA GLU A 455 -6.93 23.87 -11.63
C GLU A 455 -5.55 23.39 -12.12
N ASN A 456 -5.22 22.12 -11.90
CA ASN A 456 -3.99 21.51 -12.42
C ASN A 456 -3.96 21.50 -13.97
N ALA A 457 -5.13 21.48 -14.60
CA ALA A 457 -5.28 21.59 -16.05
C ALA A 457 -5.27 23.05 -16.56
N GLY A 458 -5.22 24.04 -15.67
CA GLY A 458 -5.18 25.46 -16.03
C GLY A 458 -6.55 26.10 -16.21
N PHE A 459 -7.62 25.48 -15.70
CA PHE A 459 -8.98 25.99 -15.74
C PHE A 459 -9.40 26.55 -14.37
N GLU A 460 -10.43 27.43 -14.38
CA GLU A 460 -11.04 27.92 -13.15
C GLU A 460 -11.89 26.80 -12.52
N GLY A 461 -11.42 26.22 -11.40
CA GLY A 461 -12.01 25.04 -10.77
C GLY A 461 -13.47 25.24 -10.36
N SER A 462 -13.85 26.43 -9.87
CA SER A 462 -15.23 26.73 -9.47
C SER A 462 -16.20 26.70 -10.66
N VAL A 463 -15.78 27.16 -11.83
CA VAL A 463 -16.60 27.13 -13.07
C VAL A 463 -16.82 25.68 -13.53
N VAL A 464 -15.76 24.88 -13.49
CA VAL A 464 -15.85 23.46 -13.87
C VAL A 464 -16.77 22.69 -12.92
N VAL A 465 -16.61 22.86 -11.60
CA VAL A 465 -17.47 22.24 -10.58
C VAL A 465 -18.94 22.64 -10.80
N SER A 466 -19.26 23.92 -11.00
CA SER A 466 -20.64 24.36 -11.24
C SER A 466 -21.23 23.65 -12.47
N LYS A 467 -20.48 23.59 -13.56
CA LYS A 467 -20.92 22.94 -14.80
C LYS A 467 -21.13 21.44 -14.64
N VAL A 468 -20.27 20.76 -13.88
CA VAL A 468 -20.44 19.32 -13.59
C VAL A 468 -21.67 19.09 -12.74
N LYS A 469 -21.93 19.92 -11.72
CA LYS A 469 -23.14 19.83 -10.87
C LYS A 469 -24.45 20.05 -11.64
N GLU A 470 -24.43 20.87 -12.68
CA GLU A 470 -25.58 21.16 -13.54
C GLU A 470 -25.77 20.13 -14.67
N SER A 471 -24.78 19.27 -14.90
CA SER A 471 -24.79 18.24 -15.94
C SER A 471 -25.55 16.98 -15.47
N PRO A 472 -26.04 16.16 -16.41
CA PRO A 472 -26.58 14.85 -16.06
C PRO A 472 -25.56 13.99 -15.28
N GLU A 473 -26.07 13.07 -14.47
CA GLU A 473 -25.23 12.14 -13.69
C GLU A 473 -24.22 11.40 -14.58
N GLY A 474 -22.98 11.29 -14.13
CA GLY A 474 -21.89 10.65 -14.86
C GLY A 474 -21.19 11.52 -15.91
N ILE A 475 -21.70 12.72 -16.21
CA ILE A 475 -21.00 13.68 -17.05
C ILE A 475 -19.99 14.46 -16.20
N GLY A 476 -18.74 14.45 -16.65
CA GLY A 476 -17.63 15.13 -15.97
C GLY A 476 -16.69 15.85 -16.94
N PHE A 477 -15.70 16.53 -16.39
CA PHE A 477 -14.68 17.24 -17.14
C PHE A 477 -13.48 16.32 -17.40
N ASN A 478 -13.25 15.96 -18.67
CA ASN A 478 -12.04 15.28 -19.10
C ASN A 478 -10.90 16.30 -19.24
N ALA A 479 -10.06 16.39 -18.23
CA ALA A 479 -8.95 17.33 -18.19
C ALA A 479 -7.82 17.01 -19.19
N ALA A 480 -7.82 15.86 -19.82
CA ALA A 480 -6.87 15.51 -20.88
C ALA A 480 -7.24 16.14 -22.23
N SER A 481 -8.56 16.12 -22.58
CA SER A 481 -9.09 16.63 -23.85
C SER A 481 -9.80 17.99 -23.73
N ASP A 482 -9.96 18.50 -22.49
CA ASP A 482 -10.64 19.76 -22.17
C ASP A 482 -12.15 19.75 -22.55
N GLU A 483 -12.78 18.56 -22.49
CA GLU A 483 -14.17 18.34 -22.89
C GLU A 483 -15.03 17.81 -21.73
N TYR A 484 -16.37 18.01 -21.84
CA TYR A 484 -17.32 17.39 -20.92
C TYR A 484 -17.88 16.12 -21.56
N VAL A 485 -17.67 14.99 -20.92
CA VAL A 485 -17.99 13.66 -21.44
C VAL A 485 -18.68 12.80 -20.39
N ASN A 486 -19.36 11.72 -20.81
CA ASN A 486 -19.70 10.66 -19.89
C ASN A 486 -18.41 9.95 -19.48
N MET A 487 -18.10 10.03 -18.19
CA MET A 487 -16.80 9.56 -17.67
C MET A 487 -16.61 8.06 -17.87
N ILE A 488 -17.65 7.26 -17.62
CA ILE A 488 -17.59 5.81 -17.79
C ILE A 488 -17.42 5.43 -19.26
N ASP A 489 -18.20 6.02 -20.15
CA ASP A 489 -18.13 5.75 -21.59
C ASP A 489 -16.80 6.20 -22.20
N ALA A 490 -16.19 7.23 -21.62
CA ALA A 490 -14.85 7.69 -21.98
C ALA A 490 -13.72 6.87 -21.35
N GLY A 491 -14.05 5.85 -20.55
CA GLY A 491 -13.07 5.03 -19.84
C GLY A 491 -12.41 5.70 -18.63
N ILE A 492 -12.92 6.86 -18.19
CA ILE A 492 -12.41 7.59 -17.03
C ILE A 492 -13.19 7.12 -15.80
N VAL A 493 -12.61 6.16 -15.09
CA VAL A 493 -13.26 5.44 -14.00
C VAL A 493 -12.36 5.39 -12.76
N ASP A 494 -12.98 5.40 -11.57
CA ASP A 494 -12.29 5.21 -10.29
C ASP A 494 -12.85 3.98 -9.59
N PRO A 495 -12.02 3.14 -8.92
CA PRO A 495 -12.51 2.06 -8.08
C PRO A 495 -13.30 2.61 -6.88
N VAL A 496 -14.45 2.00 -6.59
CA VAL A 496 -15.28 2.38 -5.43
C VAL A 496 -14.48 2.29 -4.15
N LYS A 497 -13.73 1.21 -3.95
CA LYS A 497 -12.90 0.98 -2.77
C LYS A 497 -11.89 2.11 -2.55
N VAL A 498 -11.26 2.61 -3.62
CA VAL A 498 -10.32 3.74 -3.58
C VAL A 498 -11.03 5.02 -3.15
N THR A 499 -12.11 5.38 -3.85
CA THR A 499 -12.83 6.65 -3.62
C THR A 499 -13.45 6.71 -2.23
N ARG A 500 -14.12 5.61 -1.77
CA ARG A 500 -14.72 5.58 -0.45
C ARG A 500 -13.69 5.56 0.68
N SER A 501 -12.59 4.81 0.52
CA SER A 501 -11.52 4.74 1.53
C SER A 501 -10.82 6.08 1.70
N ALA A 502 -10.58 6.79 0.60
CA ALA A 502 -10.04 8.15 0.62
C ALA A 502 -10.93 9.10 1.44
N LEU A 503 -12.25 9.08 1.20
CA LEU A 503 -13.20 9.92 1.93
C LEU A 503 -13.31 9.54 3.42
N GLN A 504 -13.41 8.24 3.73
CA GLN A 504 -13.51 7.74 5.10
C GLN A 504 -12.27 8.06 5.94
N ASN A 505 -11.07 7.82 5.40
CA ASN A 505 -9.82 8.10 6.09
C ASN A 505 -9.62 9.62 6.28
N ALA A 506 -9.94 10.42 5.27
CA ALA A 506 -9.91 11.88 5.35
C ALA A 506 -10.82 12.40 6.46
N ALA A 507 -12.06 11.93 6.51
CA ALA A 507 -13.04 12.36 7.52
C ALA A 507 -12.65 11.92 8.94
N SER A 508 -12.14 10.70 9.10
CA SER A 508 -11.71 10.17 10.39
C SER A 508 -10.66 11.07 11.05
N VAL A 509 -9.57 11.33 10.34
CA VAL A 509 -8.47 12.17 10.86
C VAL A 509 -8.89 13.63 10.99
N SER A 510 -9.65 14.16 10.02
CA SER A 510 -10.18 15.53 10.10
C SER A 510 -11.07 15.71 11.33
N GLY A 511 -11.95 14.76 11.64
CA GLY A 511 -12.79 14.79 12.82
C GLY A 511 -11.99 14.79 14.13
N MET A 512 -10.87 14.09 14.18
CA MET A 512 -9.95 14.12 15.33
C MET A 512 -9.24 15.48 15.44
N LEU A 513 -8.74 16.02 14.34
CA LEU A 513 -8.12 17.35 14.31
C LEU A 513 -9.07 18.45 14.78
N LEU A 514 -10.33 18.41 14.31
CA LEU A 514 -11.34 19.42 14.69
C LEU A 514 -11.69 19.38 16.19
N THR A 515 -11.56 18.22 16.84
CA THR A 515 -11.82 18.06 18.27
C THR A 515 -10.59 18.30 19.14
N THR A 516 -9.43 18.58 18.54
CA THR A 516 -8.17 18.84 19.25
C THR A 516 -8.09 20.30 19.66
N GLU A 517 -7.87 20.54 20.95
CA GLU A 517 -7.77 21.89 21.54
C GLU A 517 -6.35 22.25 22.02
N ALA A 518 -5.52 21.23 22.29
CA ALA A 518 -4.16 21.43 22.78
C ALA A 518 -3.15 20.53 22.09
N GLY A 519 -1.95 21.04 21.86
CA GLY A 519 -0.78 20.30 21.39
C GLY A 519 0.32 20.29 22.44
N ILE A 520 1.03 19.16 22.54
CA ILE A 520 2.16 18.98 23.44
C ILE A 520 3.39 18.58 22.62
N THR A 521 4.46 19.38 22.67
CA THR A 521 5.70 19.10 21.96
C THR A 521 6.89 18.99 22.92
N GLU A 522 7.97 18.43 22.46
CA GLU A 522 9.25 18.43 23.18
C GLU A 522 9.96 19.77 22.94
N ILE A 523 10.54 20.36 23.99
CA ILE A 523 11.41 21.52 23.81
C ILE A 523 12.72 21.01 23.23
N LYS A 524 13.10 21.48 22.04
CA LYS A 524 14.43 21.21 21.47
C LYS A 524 15.47 21.86 22.39
N GLU A 525 16.31 21.06 23.03
CA GLU A 525 17.49 21.58 23.73
C GLU A 525 18.50 22.00 22.64
N ASP A 526 18.86 23.28 22.64
CA ASP A 526 20.04 23.76 21.90
C ASP A 526 21.25 23.06 22.51
N THR A 527 21.67 21.92 21.95
CA THR A 527 22.94 21.29 22.32
C THR A 527 24.03 22.27 21.89
N PRO A 528 24.72 22.94 22.82
CA PRO A 528 25.84 23.81 22.43
C PRO A 528 26.86 22.92 21.71
N ALA A 529 27.33 23.36 20.54
CA ALA A 529 28.39 22.69 19.81
C ALA A 529 29.54 22.39 20.80
N PRO A 530 30.10 21.15 20.81
CA PRO A 530 31.20 20.81 21.70
C PRO A 530 32.31 21.83 21.48
N ALA A 531 32.66 22.55 22.58
CA ALA A 531 33.72 23.54 22.56
C ALA A 531 35.00 22.84 22.06
N MET A 532 35.54 23.31 20.93
CA MET A 532 36.86 22.87 20.47
C MET A 532 37.84 23.05 21.62
N PRO A 533 38.61 22.02 21.99
CA PRO A 533 39.64 22.21 23.00
C PRO A 533 40.60 23.31 22.52
N ALA A 534 40.72 24.36 23.30
CA ALA A 534 41.66 25.44 23.07
C ALA A 534 43.06 24.82 22.88
N GLY A 535 43.63 24.98 21.70
CA GLY A 535 44.95 24.45 21.35
C GLY A 535 45.96 24.91 22.37
N GLY A 536 46.50 23.95 23.15
CA GLY A 536 47.60 24.20 24.06
C GLY A 536 48.80 24.75 23.27
N GLY A 537 49.16 26.01 23.56
CA GLY A 537 50.32 26.64 23.00
C GLY A 537 51.58 25.86 23.38
N MET A 538 52.29 25.40 22.38
CA MET A 538 53.65 24.86 22.51
C MET A 538 54.58 26.03 22.83
N GLY A 539 54.82 26.25 24.12
CA GLY A 539 55.89 27.09 24.58
C GLY A 539 57.22 26.48 24.20
N GLY A 540 58.04 27.25 23.46
CA GLY A 540 59.36 26.87 23.11
C GLY A 540 60.28 26.68 24.29
N MET A 541 61.22 25.76 24.15
CA MET A 541 62.49 25.79 24.88
C MET A 541 63.61 25.48 23.87
N MET A 542 64.62 26.31 24.03
CA MET A 542 65.92 26.36 23.31
C MET A 542 66.55 24.99 23.01
#